data_f50611f690ee299e84b62812070f3014
#
_entry.id   f50611f690ee299e84b62812070f3014
#
_cell.length_a   1.000
_cell.length_b   1.000
_cell.length_c   1.000
_cell.angle_alpha   90.00
_cell.angle_beta   90.00
_cell.angle_gamma   90.00
#
_symmetry.space_group_name_H-M   'P 1'
#
loop_
_entity.id
_entity.type
_entity.pdbx_description
1 polymer ?
#
loop_
_entity_poly.entity_id
_entity_poly.type
_entity_poly.pdbx_seq_one_letter_code
_entity_poly.pdbx_strand_id
1 'polypeptide(L)'
;VEGSVISTFLAFVSFLFLDSRIGEFFGEVSVIVILTLIVSLIEALLILPAHLAHSKALHQQDNSPKTGIAQVFAKLRVINKIGDGIMSFMRDRWYGPALKFALQYKILTFALFFMALVLTFGSVGGGIIRTSFFPMVASDQISIQLRMPNGTNEKVTDSIISLIQEKAHIVNEELTEKYLKGMDKMLFVNMIKNLGPGSSAANLEINLLPGEERPDNIRADMVTSRLRELMGPVIGVESLIYGSGGNFGGSPVSVSLLGNNIAELKAAKEELKQAMLNNASLKDVTDNDPAGIKEIRLQLKENAYLLGLDLRTVMNQVRAGFFGTQAQRFQRGQDEIRVWVRYDRENRSSITDLDEMRILAPNGDRIPLTEIATYTIERGDVAITHLDGRR
;
A
#
# COMPACT_ATOMS: atom_id res chain seq x y z
N VAL A 1 -41.07 3.38 4.93
CA VAL A 1 -39.94 3.79 5.79
C VAL A 1 -39.28 2.56 6.40
N GLU A 2 -40.02 1.67 7.09
CA GLU A 2 -39.47 0.47 7.76
C GLU A 2 -38.70 -0.47 6.81
N GLY A 3 -39.29 -0.82 5.67
CA GLY A 3 -38.65 -1.69 4.69
C GLY A 3 -37.34 -1.12 4.11
N SER A 4 -37.26 0.19 3.93
CA SER A 4 -36.04 0.87 3.47
C SER A 4 -34.95 0.83 4.54
N VAL A 5 -35.29 1.09 5.79
CA VAL A 5 -34.34 1.05 6.92
C VAL A 5 -33.78 -0.36 7.11
N ILE A 6 -34.65 -1.39 7.06
CA ILE A 6 -34.24 -2.81 7.18
C ILE A 6 -33.33 -3.21 6.03
N SER A 7 -33.63 -2.79 4.80
CA SER A 7 -32.81 -3.08 3.63
C SER A 7 -31.42 -2.46 3.74
N THR A 8 -31.33 -1.20 4.19
CA THR A 8 -30.07 -0.51 4.44
C THR A 8 -29.28 -1.15 5.58
N PHE A 9 -29.95 -1.50 6.67
CA PHE A 9 -29.36 -2.21 7.80
C PHE A 9 -28.71 -3.52 7.36
N LEU A 10 -29.41 -4.36 6.59
CA LEU A 10 -28.86 -5.63 6.08
C LEU A 10 -27.66 -5.41 5.16
N ALA A 11 -27.67 -4.35 4.36
CA ALA A 11 -26.51 -4.02 3.51
C ALA A 11 -25.28 -3.69 4.32
N PHE A 12 -25.41 -2.89 5.40
CA PHE A 12 -24.28 -2.51 6.25
C PHE A 12 -23.82 -3.62 7.18
N VAL A 13 -24.70 -4.49 7.67
CA VAL A 13 -24.34 -5.67 8.47
C VAL A 13 -23.39 -6.58 7.69
N SER A 14 -23.49 -6.66 6.37
CA SER A 14 -22.62 -7.50 5.54
C SER A 14 -21.13 -7.14 5.70
N PHE A 15 -20.80 -5.86 5.94
CA PHE A 15 -19.41 -5.43 6.12
C PHE A 15 -18.78 -5.90 7.42
N LEU A 16 -19.57 -6.23 8.45
CA LEU A 16 -19.08 -6.75 9.73
C LEU A 16 -18.54 -8.18 9.62
N PHE A 17 -18.86 -8.90 8.54
CA PHE A 17 -18.43 -10.26 8.28
C PHE A 17 -17.28 -10.36 7.26
N LEU A 18 -16.71 -9.23 6.84
CA LEU A 18 -15.58 -9.22 5.92
C LEU A 18 -14.26 -9.30 6.68
N ASP A 19 -13.59 -10.45 6.62
CA ASP A 19 -12.23 -10.65 7.15
C ASP A 19 -11.17 -10.06 6.19
N SER A 20 -11.07 -8.73 6.15
CA SER A 20 -10.08 -8.05 5.32
C SER A 20 -9.81 -6.64 5.88
N ARG A 21 -8.69 -6.00 5.49
CA ARG A 21 -8.43 -4.58 5.82
C ARG A 21 -9.57 -3.65 5.40
N ILE A 22 -10.27 -4.01 4.35
CA ILE A 22 -11.46 -3.30 3.87
C ILE A 22 -12.62 -3.50 4.84
N GLY A 23 -12.83 -4.73 5.31
CA GLY A 23 -13.84 -5.05 6.34
C GLY A 23 -13.57 -4.34 7.64
N GLU A 24 -12.32 -4.27 8.09
CA GLU A 24 -11.92 -3.54 9.29
C GLU A 24 -12.28 -2.03 9.19
N PHE A 25 -11.94 -1.39 8.06
CA PHE A 25 -12.27 0.02 7.82
C PHE A 25 -13.78 0.27 7.71
N PHE A 26 -14.49 -0.52 6.89
CA PHE A 26 -15.93 -0.34 6.71
C PHE A 26 -16.75 -0.89 7.87
N GLY A 27 -16.20 -1.79 8.68
CA GLY A 27 -16.82 -2.32 9.89
C GLY A 27 -17.14 -1.22 10.89
N GLU A 28 -16.18 -0.35 11.20
CA GLU A 28 -16.38 0.80 12.11
C GLU A 28 -17.46 1.77 11.59
N VAL A 29 -17.40 2.10 10.30
CA VAL A 29 -18.42 2.94 9.64
C VAL A 29 -19.79 2.27 9.70
N SER A 30 -19.85 0.97 9.48
CA SER A 30 -21.11 0.19 9.51
C SER A 30 -21.77 0.20 10.87
N VAL A 31 -21.00 0.06 11.95
CA VAL A 31 -21.53 0.14 13.32
C VAL A 31 -22.19 1.49 13.57
N ILE A 32 -21.54 2.59 13.17
CA ILE A 32 -22.09 3.95 13.36
C ILE A 32 -23.38 4.12 12.54
N VAL A 33 -23.39 3.67 11.29
CA VAL A 33 -24.58 3.75 10.42
C VAL A 33 -25.74 2.93 10.99
N ILE A 34 -25.47 1.70 11.44
CA ILE A 34 -26.47 0.81 12.05
C ILE A 34 -27.09 1.45 13.29
N LEU A 35 -26.26 2.01 14.19
CA LEU A 35 -26.74 2.71 15.39
C LEU A 35 -27.60 3.92 15.03
N THR A 36 -27.16 4.70 14.03
CA THR A 36 -27.91 5.87 13.55
C THR A 36 -29.26 5.47 12.96
N LEU A 37 -29.31 4.38 12.18
CA LEU A 37 -30.55 3.84 11.62
C LEU A 37 -31.51 3.36 12.68
N ILE A 38 -31.03 2.71 13.75
CA ILE A 38 -31.86 2.27 14.88
C ILE A 38 -32.49 3.48 15.58
N VAL A 39 -31.66 4.50 15.90
CA VAL A 39 -32.14 5.73 16.54
C VAL A 39 -33.16 6.44 15.64
N SER A 40 -32.89 6.56 14.35
CA SER A 40 -33.80 7.16 13.36
C SER A 40 -35.12 6.40 13.24
N LEU A 41 -35.08 5.07 13.34
CA LEU A 41 -36.31 4.26 13.34
C LEU A 41 -37.15 4.50 14.60
N ILE A 42 -36.52 4.59 15.76
CA ILE A 42 -37.19 4.93 17.04
C ILE A 42 -37.82 6.32 16.93
N GLU A 43 -37.08 7.28 16.38
CA GLU A 43 -37.60 8.64 16.17
C GLU A 43 -38.82 8.65 15.25
N ALA A 44 -38.73 7.96 14.11
CA ALA A 44 -39.81 7.90 13.11
C ALA A 44 -41.07 7.20 13.61
N LEU A 45 -40.94 6.16 14.47
CA LEU A 45 -42.07 5.35 14.92
C LEU A 45 -42.68 5.84 16.22
N LEU A 46 -41.89 6.42 17.14
CA LEU A 46 -42.35 6.81 18.46
C LEU A 46 -42.41 8.32 18.63
N ILE A 47 -41.33 9.03 18.30
CA ILE A 47 -41.20 10.46 18.61
C ILE A 47 -41.97 11.30 17.60
N LEU A 48 -41.88 11.02 16.31
CA LEU A 48 -42.53 11.80 15.26
C LEU A 48 -44.07 11.73 15.37
N PRO A 49 -44.75 10.58 15.57
CA PRO A 49 -46.18 10.51 15.76
C PRO A 49 -46.63 11.26 17.03
N ALA A 50 -45.85 11.16 18.13
CA ALA A 50 -46.16 11.91 19.38
C ALA A 50 -46.09 13.43 19.18
N HIS A 51 -45.07 13.93 18.45
CA HIS A 51 -44.95 15.34 18.10
C HIS A 51 -46.06 15.83 17.19
N LEU A 52 -46.40 15.02 16.16
CA LEU A 52 -47.48 15.34 15.24
C LEU A 52 -48.86 15.39 15.94
N ALA A 53 -49.12 14.47 16.88
CA ALA A 53 -50.38 14.44 17.62
C ALA A 53 -50.61 15.72 18.45
N HIS A 54 -49.54 16.36 18.90
CA HIS A 54 -49.61 17.64 19.66
C HIS A 54 -49.46 18.87 18.78
N SER A 55 -49.25 18.69 17.47
CA SER A 55 -49.04 19.82 16.55
C SER A 55 -50.37 20.48 16.17
N LYS A 56 -50.42 21.82 16.21
CA LYS A 56 -51.56 22.60 15.74
C LYS A 56 -51.82 22.48 14.25
N ALA A 57 -50.94 21.84 13.51
CA ALA A 57 -51.08 21.58 12.05
C ALA A 57 -52.20 20.56 11.74
N LEU A 58 -52.55 19.67 12.67
CA LEU A 58 -53.64 18.71 12.56
C LEU A 58 -55.01 19.27 12.97
N HIS A 59 -55.02 20.43 13.60
CA HIS A 59 -56.27 21.10 13.96
C HIS A 59 -56.78 21.91 12.77
N GLN A 60 -58.02 21.77 12.45
CA GLN A 60 -58.74 22.40 11.35
C GLN A 60 -58.43 23.89 11.25
N GLN A 61 -57.99 24.37 10.12
CA GLN A 61 -57.61 25.76 9.87
C GLN A 61 -58.80 26.67 10.04
N ASP A 62 -58.72 27.53 11.06
CA ASP A 62 -59.58 28.68 11.19
C ASP A 62 -59.23 29.70 10.10
N ASN A 63 -60.17 29.94 9.16
CA ASN A 63 -59.99 30.81 7.97
C ASN A 63 -60.12 32.32 8.32
N SER A 64 -59.66 32.77 9.47
CA SER A 64 -59.68 34.18 9.82
C SER A 64 -58.53 34.95 9.13
N PRO A 65 -58.83 36.13 8.54
CA PRO A 65 -57.78 36.91 7.84
C PRO A 65 -56.79 37.49 8.86
N LYS A 66 -55.57 37.00 8.80
CA LYS A 66 -54.47 37.50 9.64
C LYS A 66 -53.74 38.60 8.93
N THR A 67 -53.70 39.78 9.53
CA THR A 67 -52.94 40.97 9.08
C THR A 67 -51.48 40.88 9.51
N GLY A 68 -50.55 41.33 8.71
CA GLY A 68 -49.13 41.44 9.03
C GLY A 68 -48.25 40.35 8.43
N ILE A 69 -47.23 39.88 9.14
CA ILE A 69 -46.21 38.89 8.72
C ILE A 69 -46.83 37.61 8.16
N ALA A 70 -48.07 37.28 8.51
CA ALA A 70 -48.83 36.16 7.96
C ALA A 70 -49.11 36.27 6.44
N GLN A 71 -49.07 37.48 5.86
CA GLN A 71 -49.24 37.64 4.39
C GLN A 71 -47.96 37.23 3.62
N VAL A 72 -46.78 37.35 4.23
CA VAL A 72 -45.52 36.88 3.61
C VAL A 72 -45.50 35.35 3.57
N PHE A 73 -45.98 34.69 4.63
CA PHE A 73 -46.13 33.21 4.66
C PHE A 73 -47.26 32.71 3.75
N ALA A 74 -48.27 33.55 3.42
CA ALA A 74 -49.29 33.22 2.45
C ALA A 74 -48.74 33.12 1.01
N LYS A 75 -47.68 33.87 0.67
CA LYS A 75 -46.96 33.71 -0.60
C LYS A 75 -46.17 32.40 -0.68
N LEU A 76 -45.70 31.83 0.42
CA LEU A 76 -45.08 30.52 0.47
C LEU A 76 -46.10 29.37 0.21
N ARG A 77 -47.38 29.61 0.38
CA ARG A 77 -48.46 28.67 -0.03
C ARG A 77 -48.46 28.40 -1.52
N VAL A 78 -47.95 29.32 -2.36
CA VAL A 78 -47.85 29.08 -3.80
C VAL A 78 -46.82 27.98 -4.08
N ILE A 79 -45.73 27.93 -3.34
CA ILE A 79 -44.70 26.89 -3.43
C ILE A 79 -45.31 25.52 -3.04
N ASN A 80 -46.10 25.47 -1.94
CA ASN A 80 -46.80 24.24 -1.58
C ASN A 80 -47.81 23.79 -2.65
N LYS A 81 -48.54 24.70 -3.30
CA LYS A 81 -49.44 24.35 -4.41
C LYS A 81 -48.71 23.79 -5.62
N ILE A 82 -47.54 24.33 -5.94
CA ILE A 82 -46.65 23.78 -6.99
C ILE A 82 -46.19 22.39 -6.61
N GLY A 83 -45.74 22.22 -5.35
CA GLY A 83 -45.34 20.92 -4.81
C GLY A 83 -46.47 19.90 -4.85
N ASP A 84 -47.69 20.28 -4.39
CA ASP A 84 -48.88 19.45 -4.44
C ASP A 84 -49.29 19.10 -5.90
N GLY A 85 -49.11 20.05 -6.80
CA GLY A 85 -49.34 19.82 -8.23
C GLY A 85 -48.38 18.82 -8.87
N ILE A 86 -47.08 18.93 -8.56
CA ILE A 86 -46.06 17.99 -9.00
C ILE A 86 -46.31 16.60 -8.40
N MET A 87 -46.56 16.55 -7.10
CA MET A 87 -46.80 15.28 -6.42
C MET A 87 -48.06 14.58 -6.91
N SER A 88 -49.17 15.31 -7.15
CA SER A 88 -50.42 14.73 -7.71
C SER A 88 -50.20 14.27 -9.14
N PHE A 89 -49.48 15.04 -9.97
CA PHE A 89 -49.13 14.64 -11.33
C PHE A 89 -48.31 13.34 -11.36
N MET A 90 -47.23 13.29 -10.53
CA MET A 90 -46.39 12.09 -10.43
C MET A 90 -47.18 10.87 -9.90
N ARG A 91 -48.00 11.08 -8.87
CA ARG A 91 -48.81 10.02 -8.29
C ARG A 91 -49.85 9.48 -9.28
N ASP A 92 -50.62 10.38 -9.92
CA ASP A 92 -51.78 9.97 -10.67
C ASP A 92 -51.43 9.58 -12.11
N ARG A 93 -50.37 10.17 -12.69
CA ARG A 93 -50.00 9.91 -14.10
C ARG A 93 -48.91 8.87 -14.29
N TRP A 94 -48.03 8.67 -13.29
CA TRP A 94 -46.92 7.73 -13.42
C TRP A 94 -47.02 6.61 -12.40
N TYR A 95 -47.05 6.94 -11.12
CA TYR A 95 -46.98 5.94 -10.06
C TYR A 95 -48.23 5.08 -9.99
N GLY A 96 -49.43 5.69 -10.03
CA GLY A 96 -50.70 4.98 -9.93
C GLY A 96 -50.95 3.95 -11.04
N PRO A 97 -50.77 4.31 -12.32
CA PRO A 97 -50.86 3.36 -13.43
C PRO A 97 -49.80 2.26 -13.35
N ALA A 98 -48.56 2.60 -13.04
CA ALA A 98 -47.49 1.63 -12.91
C ALA A 98 -47.74 0.63 -11.78
N LEU A 99 -48.21 1.13 -10.62
CA LEU A 99 -48.58 0.28 -9.48
C LEU A 99 -49.78 -0.64 -9.82
N LYS A 100 -50.82 -0.11 -10.49
CA LYS A 100 -51.96 -0.93 -10.95
C LYS A 100 -51.49 -2.02 -11.90
N PHE A 101 -50.64 -1.71 -12.86
CA PHE A 101 -50.06 -2.68 -13.78
C PHE A 101 -49.28 -3.77 -13.05
N ALA A 102 -48.40 -3.35 -12.12
CA ALA A 102 -47.56 -4.27 -11.34
C ALA A 102 -48.44 -5.23 -10.48
N LEU A 103 -49.48 -4.72 -9.86
CA LEU A 103 -50.41 -5.53 -9.04
C LEU A 103 -51.32 -6.43 -9.87
N GLN A 104 -51.72 -5.98 -11.06
CA GLN A 104 -52.54 -6.77 -11.97
C GLN A 104 -51.76 -7.91 -12.61
N TYR A 105 -50.49 -7.65 -13.02
CA TYR A 105 -49.64 -8.61 -13.72
C TYR A 105 -48.42 -9.01 -12.84
N LYS A 106 -48.69 -9.56 -11.66
CA LYS A 106 -47.67 -9.87 -10.66
C LYS A 106 -46.53 -10.75 -11.20
N ILE A 107 -46.87 -11.81 -11.95
CA ILE A 107 -45.88 -12.74 -12.52
C ILE A 107 -45.02 -12.04 -13.58
N LEU A 108 -45.61 -11.22 -14.43
CA LEU A 108 -44.89 -10.46 -15.45
C LEU A 108 -43.93 -9.44 -14.80
N THR A 109 -44.39 -8.74 -13.78
CA THR A 109 -43.59 -7.78 -13.03
C THR A 109 -42.40 -8.47 -12.38
N PHE A 110 -42.66 -9.61 -11.72
CA PHE A 110 -41.53 -10.38 -11.12
C PHE A 110 -40.53 -10.89 -12.17
N ALA A 111 -41.07 -11.42 -13.30
CA ALA A 111 -40.23 -11.89 -14.41
C ALA A 111 -39.35 -10.75 -15.00
N LEU A 112 -39.90 -9.54 -15.11
CA LEU A 112 -39.18 -8.37 -15.63
C LEU A 112 -38.04 -7.97 -14.70
N PHE A 113 -38.29 -7.91 -13.38
CA PHE A 113 -37.22 -7.63 -12.41
C PHE A 113 -36.18 -8.73 -12.37
N PHE A 114 -36.60 -10.00 -12.42
CA PHE A 114 -35.68 -11.14 -12.46
C PHE A 114 -34.82 -11.12 -13.73
N MET A 115 -35.40 -10.82 -14.87
CA MET A 115 -34.67 -10.64 -16.14
C MET A 115 -33.67 -9.50 -16.05
N ALA A 116 -34.05 -8.35 -15.47
CA ALA A 116 -33.12 -7.24 -15.24
C ALA A 116 -31.95 -7.63 -14.35
N LEU A 117 -32.22 -8.40 -13.28
CA LEU A 117 -31.19 -8.95 -12.40
C LEU A 117 -30.21 -9.85 -13.17
N VAL A 118 -30.74 -10.82 -13.94
CA VAL A 118 -29.91 -11.75 -14.75
C VAL A 118 -29.10 -11.00 -15.79
N LEU A 119 -29.68 -10.00 -16.47
CA LEU A 119 -28.94 -9.15 -17.41
C LEU A 119 -27.82 -8.37 -16.73
N THR A 120 -28.07 -7.85 -15.52
CA THR A 120 -27.05 -7.11 -14.76
C THR A 120 -25.88 -8.03 -14.40
N PHE A 121 -26.15 -9.20 -13.81
CA PHE A 121 -25.09 -10.16 -13.50
C PHE A 121 -24.40 -10.70 -14.75
N GLY A 122 -25.15 -10.94 -15.83
CA GLY A 122 -24.58 -11.33 -17.12
C GLY A 122 -23.69 -10.25 -17.73
N SER A 123 -24.05 -8.98 -17.57
CA SER A 123 -23.24 -7.85 -18.06
C SER A 123 -21.95 -7.67 -17.24
N VAL A 124 -22.01 -7.90 -15.93
CA VAL A 124 -20.82 -7.92 -15.06
C VAL A 124 -19.93 -9.12 -15.39
N GLY A 125 -20.51 -10.34 -15.47
CA GLY A 125 -19.76 -11.56 -15.78
C GLY A 125 -19.21 -11.58 -17.21
N GLY A 126 -19.90 -10.94 -18.15
CA GLY A 126 -19.46 -10.76 -19.56
C GLY A 126 -18.46 -9.62 -19.77
N GLY A 127 -18.08 -8.89 -18.71
CA GLY A 127 -17.10 -7.80 -18.78
C GLY A 127 -17.61 -6.51 -19.46
N ILE A 128 -18.90 -6.42 -19.79
CA ILE A 128 -19.52 -5.21 -20.33
C ILE A 128 -19.53 -4.11 -19.27
N ILE A 129 -19.91 -4.47 -18.03
CA ILE A 129 -19.80 -3.60 -16.86
C ILE A 129 -18.50 -3.95 -16.14
N ARG A 130 -17.51 -3.09 -16.24
CA ARG A 130 -16.26 -3.23 -15.48
C ARG A 130 -16.53 -2.89 -14.03
N THR A 131 -16.26 -3.82 -13.14
CA THR A 131 -16.33 -3.59 -11.69
C THR A 131 -14.96 -3.19 -11.18
N SER A 132 -14.89 -2.06 -10.49
CA SER A 132 -13.74 -1.66 -9.69
C SER A 132 -14.26 -1.41 -8.28
N PHE A 133 -13.74 -2.14 -7.32
CA PHE A 133 -14.15 -1.99 -5.92
C PHE A 133 -13.69 -0.64 -5.36
N PHE A 134 -12.48 -0.22 -5.74
CA PHE A 134 -11.99 1.12 -5.53
C PHE A 134 -11.59 1.70 -6.88
N PRO A 135 -12.18 2.83 -7.30
CA PRO A 135 -11.64 3.57 -8.43
C PRO A 135 -10.21 3.97 -8.08
N MET A 136 -9.29 3.74 -9.01
CA MET A 136 -7.93 4.27 -8.89
C MET A 136 -8.03 5.79 -8.82
N VAL A 137 -7.86 6.34 -7.63
CA VAL A 137 -7.75 7.79 -7.47
C VAL A 137 -6.46 8.21 -8.19
N ALA A 138 -6.56 9.17 -9.07
CA ALA A 138 -5.38 9.72 -9.74
C ALA A 138 -4.42 10.22 -8.66
N SER A 139 -3.28 9.56 -8.54
CA SER A 139 -2.26 9.97 -7.59
C SER A 139 -1.44 11.10 -8.19
N ASP A 140 -1.16 12.08 -7.37
CA ASP A 140 -0.23 13.15 -7.70
C ASP A 140 1.20 12.81 -7.25
N GLN A 141 1.38 11.61 -6.69
CA GLN A 141 2.68 11.14 -6.20
C GLN A 141 3.02 9.80 -6.81
N ILE A 142 4.28 9.69 -7.25
CA ILE A 142 4.91 8.44 -7.70
C ILE A 142 6.01 8.11 -6.71
N SER A 143 6.10 6.85 -6.27
CA SER A 143 7.16 6.36 -5.40
C SER A 143 7.89 5.22 -6.10
N ILE A 144 9.18 5.40 -6.34
CA ILE A 144 10.04 4.39 -6.95
C ILE A 144 10.95 3.84 -5.87
N GLN A 145 10.74 2.57 -5.52
CA GLN A 145 11.46 1.90 -4.46
C GLN A 145 12.52 0.97 -5.07
N LEU A 146 13.76 1.26 -4.75
CA LEU A 146 14.92 0.46 -5.14
C LEU A 146 15.40 -0.34 -3.93
N ARG A 147 15.56 -1.66 -4.11
CA ARG A 147 16.28 -2.52 -3.19
C ARG A 147 17.42 -3.22 -3.91
N MET A 148 18.60 -3.06 -3.36
CA MET A 148 19.81 -3.77 -3.76
C MET A 148 20.02 -4.99 -2.87
N PRO A 149 20.76 -6.00 -3.31
CA PRO A 149 21.14 -7.12 -2.45
C PRO A 149 21.79 -6.64 -1.15
N ASN A 150 21.46 -7.31 -0.05
CA ASN A 150 21.99 -6.95 1.25
C ASN A 150 23.52 -6.96 1.27
N GLY A 151 24.11 -5.93 1.88
CA GLY A 151 25.57 -5.71 1.88
C GLY A 151 26.08 -4.89 0.69
N THR A 152 25.20 -4.43 -0.21
CA THR A 152 25.61 -3.51 -1.27
C THR A 152 26.09 -2.19 -0.70
N ASN A 153 27.16 -1.64 -1.28
CA ASN A 153 27.70 -0.35 -0.89
C ASN A 153 26.73 0.77 -1.24
N GLU A 154 26.53 1.70 -0.32
CA GLU A 154 25.62 2.85 -0.49
C GLU A 154 25.88 3.64 -1.78
N LYS A 155 27.17 3.78 -2.19
CA LYS A 155 27.52 4.46 -3.43
C LYS A 155 26.97 3.79 -4.68
N VAL A 156 26.85 2.46 -4.66
CA VAL A 156 26.26 1.70 -5.78
C VAL A 156 24.75 1.94 -5.81
N THR A 157 24.12 1.88 -4.65
CA THR A 157 22.68 2.18 -4.51
C THR A 157 22.37 3.61 -4.95
N ASP A 158 23.21 4.57 -4.51
CA ASP A 158 23.09 5.98 -4.90
C ASP A 158 23.29 6.18 -6.41
N SER A 159 24.22 5.49 -7.04
CA SER A 159 24.45 5.58 -8.49
C SER A 159 23.22 5.12 -9.27
N ILE A 160 22.60 4.01 -8.86
CA ILE A 160 21.42 3.46 -9.55
C ILE A 160 20.21 4.37 -9.36
N ILE A 161 19.93 4.85 -8.14
CA ILE A 161 18.79 5.74 -7.91
C ILE A 161 18.98 7.10 -8.60
N SER A 162 20.24 7.57 -8.72
CA SER A 162 20.58 8.79 -9.47
C SER A 162 20.36 8.62 -10.97
N LEU A 163 20.68 7.44 -11.52
CA LEU A 163 20.37 7.11 -12.91
C LEU A 163 18.85 7.11 -13.14
N ILE A 164 18.07 6.55 -12.21
CA ILE A 164 16.60 6.58 -12.28
C ILE A 164 16.09 8.03 -12.25
N GLN A 165 16.66 8.86 -11.39
CA GLN A 165 16.33 10.29 -11.31
C GLN A 165 16.65 11.03 -12.61
N GLU A 166 17.78 10.76 -13.24
CA GLU A 166 18.15 11.33 -14.55
C GLU A 166 17.14 10.95 -15.65
N LYS A 167 16.76 9.65 -15.70
CA LYS A 167 15.73 9.19 -16.62
C LYS A 167 14.36 9.79 -16.33
N ALA A 168 14.03 10.04 -15.07
CA ALA A 168 12.81 10.72 -14.68
C ALA A 168 12.78 12.18 -15.19
N HIS A 169 13.92 12.89 -15.18
CA HIS A 169 14.00 14.21 -15.80
C HIS A 169 13.70 14.19 -17.29
N ILE A 170 14.24 13.20 -18.02
CA ILE A 170 13.96 13.04 -19.44
C ILE A 170 12.46 12.81 -19.71
N VAL A 171 11.82 11.94 -18.90
CA VAL A 171 10.38 11.69 -18.98
C VAL A 171 9.58 12.95 -18.67
N ASN A 172 10.01 13.74 -17.68
CA ASN A 172 9.37 15.02 -17.36
C ASN A 172 9.39 15.98 -18.55
N GLU A 173 10.55 16.16 -19.19
CA GLU A 173 10.71 17.02 -20.36
C GLU A 173 9.84 16.53 -21.53
N GLU A 174 9.93 15.23 -21.85
CA GLU A 174 9.16 14.59 -22.93
C GLU A 174 7.65 14.77 -22.75
N LEU A 175 7.13 14.47 -21.56
CA LEU A 175 5.70 14.55 -21.31
C LEU A 175 5.21 15.98 -21.15
N THR A 176 6.02 16.88 -20.60
CA THR A 176 5.71 18.30 -20.51
C THR A 176 5.61 18.92 -21.90
N GLU A 177 6.58 18.67 -22.78
CA GLU A 177 6.56 19.18 -24.15
C GLU A 177 5.36 18.63 -24.95
N LYS A 178 5.03 17.36 -24.75
CA LYS A 178 3.96 16.70 -25.49
C LYS A 178 2.55 17.12 -25.06
N TYR A 179 2.32 17.32 -23.77
CA TYR A 179 0.96 17.47 -23.23
C TYR A 179 0.69 18.81 -22.54
N LEU A 180 1.72 19.52 -22.08
CA LEU A 180 1.60 20.81 -21.37
C LEU A 180 2.09 21.98 -22.23
N LYS A 181 2.23 21.77 -23.54
CA LYS A 181 2.70 22.78 -24.48
C LYS A 181 1.85 24.04 -24.43
N GLY A 182 2.46 25.17 -24.01
CA GLY A 182 1.77 26.42 -23.82
C GLY A 182 1.36 26.74 -22.37
N MET A 183 1.58 25.84 -21.44
CA MET A 183 1.49 26.12 -20.01
C MET A 183 2.90 26.41 -19.48
N ASP A 184 3.05 27.43 -18.65
CA ASP A 184 4.32 27.76 -17.99
C ASP A 184 4.50 26.89 -16.74
N LYS A 185 4.31 25.57 -16.91
CA LYS A 185 4.37 24.58 -15.81
C LYS A 185 5.00 23.29 -16.33
N MET A 186 5.79 22.63 -15.47
CA MET A 186 6.32 21.29 -15.72
C MET A 186 5.44 20.22 -15.08
N LEU A 187 5.43 19.01 -15.65
CA LEU A 187 4.64 17.91 -15.13
C LEU A 187 5.10 17.49 -13.73
N PHE A 188 6.43 17.47 -13.47
CA PHE A 188 6.98 17.16 -12.15
C PHE A 188 7.22 18.46 -11.38
N VAL A 189 6.59 18.60 -10.24
CA VAL A 189 6.75 19.73 -9.33
C VAL A 189 8.07 19.63 -8.57
N ASN A 190 8.37 18.45 -8.04
CA ASN A 190 9.64 18.15 -7.38
C ASN A 190 9.94 16.65 -7.42
N MET A 191 11.21 16.31 -7.15
CA MET A 191 11.70 14.96 -6.96
C MET A 191 12.55 14.91 -5.70
N ILE A 192 12.27 13.94 -4.82
CA ILE A 192 12.96 13.75 -3.56
C ILE A 192 13.64 12.39 -3.57
N LYS A 193 14.95 12.38 -3.56
CA LYS A 193 15.77 11.18 -3.46
C LYS A 193 16.13 10.91 -2.01
N ASN A 194 15.73 9.75 -1.49
CA ASN A 194 16.05 9.30 -0.14
C ASN A 194 16.87 8.00 -0.21
N LEU A 195 18.02 7.97 0.47
CA LEU A 195 18.80 6.77 0.70
C LEU A 195 18.42 6.19 2.06
N GLY A 196 18.24 4.88 2.13
CA GLY A 196 17.87 4.19 3.35
C GLY A 196 16.47 3.55 3.30
N PRO A 197 16.10 2.76 4.34
CA PRO A 197 16.96 2.43 5.50
C PRO A 197 18.13 1.50 5.11
N GLY A 198 19.31 1.82 5.62
CA GLY A 198 20.55 1.09 5.32
C GLY A 198 21.17 1.46 3.98
N SER A 199 22.26 0.77 3.61
CA SER A 199 23.03 1.07 2.40
C SER A 199 22.43 0.46 1.11
N SER A 200 21.53 -0.48 1.23
CA SER A 200 20.97 -1.27 0.11
C SER A 200 19.57 -0.85 -0.32
N ALA A 201 19.00 0.19 0.27
CA ALA A 201 17.67 0.69 -0.07
C ALA A 201 17.72 2.17 -0.48
N ALA A 202 16.87 2.54 -1.44
CA ALA A 202 16.65 3.93 -1.82
C ALA A 202 15.22 4.11 -2.32
N ASN A 203 14.71 5.33 -2.19
CA ASN A 203 13.40 5.73 -2.68
C ASN A 203 13.51 7.05 -3.45
N LEU A 204 12.84 7.13 -4.60
CA LEU A 204 12.66 8.35 -5.37
C LEU A 204 11.16 8.69 -5.37
N GLU A 205 10.81 9.77 -4.71
CA GLU A 205 9.45 10.32 -4.71
C GLU A 205 9.36 11.43 -5.75
N ILE A 206 8.38 11.32 -6.62
CA ILE A 206 8.11 12.31 -7.67
C ILE A 206 6.71 12.86 -7.41
N ASN A 207 6.61 14.15 -7.13
CA ASN A 207 5.35 14.84 -7.03
C ASN A 207 4.98 15.44 -8.38
N LEU A 208 3.84 15.05 -8.88
CA LEU A 208 3.28 15.53 -10.13
C LEU A 208 2.47 16.82 -9.89
N LEU A 209 2.27 17.57 -10.94
CA LEU A 209 1.28 18.65 -10.95
C LEU A 209 -0.08 18.11 -10.47
N PRO A 210 -0.85 18.84 -9.62
CA PRO A 210 -2.14 18.38 -9.15
C PRO A 210 -3.06 17.90 -10.28
N GLY A 211 -3.83 16.85 -10.04
CA GLY A 211 -4.70 16.24 -11.04
C GLY A 211 -5.67 17.20 -11.71
N GLU A 212 -6.13 18.21 -10.97
CA GLU A 212 -7.01 19.27 -11.46
C GLU A 212 -6.33 20.22 -12.48
N GLU A 213 -5.00 20.31 -12.42
CA GLU A 213 -4.19 21.15 -13.29
C GLU A 213 -3.55 20.37 -14.45
N ARG A 214 -3.72 19.03 -14.45
CA ARG A 214 -3.22 18.16 -15.51
C ARG A 214 -4.29 17.87 -16.55
N PRO A 215 -3.95 17.78 -17.84
CA PRO A 215 -4.83 17.19 -18.83
C PRO A 215 -5.27 15.77 -18.42
N ASP A 216 -6.55 15.44 -18.62
CA ASP A 216 -7.18 14.16 -18.19
C ASP A 216 -6.46 12.88 -18.67
N ASN A 217 -5.63 12.99 -19.69
CA ASN A 217 -4.89 11.88 -20.27
C ASN A 217 -3.51 11.65 -19.63
N ILE A 218 -3.06 12.51 -18.70
CA ILE A 218 -1.80 12.31 -17.97
C ILE A 218 -2.07 11.69 -16.60
N ARG A 219 -1.89 10.39 -16.51
CA ARG A 219 -2.04 9.63 -15.27
C ARG A 219 -0.67 9.18 -14.75
N ALA A 220 -0.57 9.00 -13.44
CA ALA A 220 0.68 8.56 -12.80
C ALA A 220 1.17 7.19 -13.30
N ASP A 221 0.24 6.28 -13.64
CA ASP A 221 0.58 4.97 -14.21
C ASP A 221 1.18 5.07 -15.63
N MET A 222 0.80 6.06 -16.42
CA MET A 222 1.42 6.34 -17.71
C MET A 222 2.86 6.82 -17.53
N VAL A 223 3.10 7.72 -16.57
CA VAL A 223 4.43 8.24 -16.25
C VAL A 223 5.35 7.11 -15.79
N THR A 224 4.89 6.27 -14.85
CA THR A 224 5.68 5.12 -14.36
C THR A 224 5.94 4.10 -15.44
N SER A 225 4.99 3.87 -16.34
CA SER A 225 5.18 2.95 -17.48
C SER A 225 6.22 3.47 -18.46
N ARG A 226 6.19 4.79 -18.76
CA ARG A 226 7.19 5.41 -19.64
C ARG A 226 8.59 5.40 -19.02
N LEU A 227 8.68 5.67 -17.71
CA LEU A 227 9.95 5.62 -17.00
C LEU A 227 10.52 4.19 -16.98
N ARG A 228 9.67 3.18 -16.76
CA ARG A 228 10.07 1.77 -16.80
C ARG A 228 10.59 1.36 -18.19
N GLU A 229 9.92 1.83 -19.24
CA GLU A 229 10.36 1.58 -20.63
C GLU A 229 11.73 2.20 -20.90
N LEU A 230 11.94 3.45 -20.47
CA LEU A 230 13.21 4.16 -20.68
C LEU A 230 14.35 3.61 -19.83
N MET A 231 14.06 3.06 -18.65
CA MET A 231 15.04 2.41 -17.79
C MET A 231 15.46 1.05 -18.31
N GLY A 232 14.51 0.29 -18.88
CA GLY A 232 14.75 -1.11 -19.21
C GLY A 232 15.08 -1.98 -17.99
N PRO A 233 15.60 -3.19 -18.19
CA PRO A 233 15.99 -4.09 -17.11
C PRO A 233 17.26 -3.60 -16.40
N VAL A 234 17.17 -3.39 -15.09
CA VAL A 234 18.32 -2.99 -14.26
C VAL A 234 18.95 -4.24 -13.64
N ILE A 235 20.18 -4.53 -14.04
CA ILE A 235 20.90 -5.72 -13.59
C ILE A 235 21.46 -5.48 -12.17
N GLY A 236 21.43 -6.53 -11.34
CA GLY A 236 22.02 -6.51 -10.01
C GLY A 236 21.15 -5.87 -8.92
N VAL A 237 19.90 -5.52 -9.24
CA VAL A 237 18.91 -5.09 -8.24
C VAL A 237 18.16 -6.31 -7.70
N GLU A 238 17.77 -6.26 -6.44
CA GLU A 238 16.90 -7.25 -5.82
C GLU A 238 15.43 -6.99 -6.17
N SER A 239 15.01 -5.73 -6.05
CA SER A 239 13.69 -5.29 -6.51
C SER A 239 13.70 -3.82 -6.91
N LEU A 240 12.88 -3.50 -7.91
CA LEU A 240 12.62 -2.14 -8.36
C LEU A 240 11.12 -2.01 -8.62
N ILE A 241 10.45 -1.25 -7.75
CA ILE A 241 8.99 -1.10 -7.74
C ILE A 241 8.64 0.32 -8.16
N TYR A 242 7.76 0.45 -9.14
CA TYR A 242 7.24 1.73 -9.62
C TYR A 242 5.80 1.92 -9.13
N GLY A 243 5.64 2.51 -7.95
CA GLY A 243 4.33 2.79 -7.36
C GLY A 243 3.72 4.08 -7.91
N SER A 244 2.48 4.02 -8.33
CA SER A 244 1.72 5.18 -8.82
C SER A 244 0.48 5.42 -7.96
N GLY A 245 0.66 5.90 -6.74
CA GLY A 245 -0.42 6.29 -5.85
C GLY A 245 -0.75 5.36 -4.72
N GLY A 246 -1.59 5.86 -3.83
CA GLY A 246 -2.01 5.15 -2.65
C GLY A 246 -2.87 3.93 -2.98
N ASN A 247 -2.28 2.76 -2.96
CA ASN A 247 -3.04 1.52 -2.89
C ASN A 247 -3.62 1.39 -1.49
N PHE A 248 -4.85 1.84 -1.27
CA PHE A 248 -5.59 1.64 -0.03
C PHE A 248 -5.72 0.16 0.36
N GLY A 249 -5.55 -0.77 -0.59
CA GLY A 249 -5.66 -2.21 -0.40
C GLY A 249 -4.33 -2.98 -0.35
N GLY A 250 -3.16 -2.32 -0.41
CA GLY A 250 -1.87 -3.01 -0.53
C GLY A 250 -1.60 -3.52 -1.96
N SER A 251 -0.77 -4.55 -2.11
CA SER A 251 -0.48 -5.15 -3.42
C SER A 251 -1.73 -5.81 -3.99
N PRO A 252 -2.05 -5.62 -5.28
CA PRO A 252 -3.24 -6.21 -5.92
C PRO A 252 -3.29 -7.73 -5.82
N VAL A 253 -2.13 -8.37 -5.82
CA VAL A 253 -1.98 -9.81 -5.62
C VAL A 253 -0.96 -10.01 -4.50
N SER A 254 -1.37 -10.67 -3.43
CA SER A 254 -0.51 -11.04 -2.31
C SER A 254 -0.80 -12.49 -1.94
N VAL A 255 0.22 -13.33 -2.04
CA VAL A 255 0.11 -14.76 -1.75
C VAL A 255 1.06 -15.10 -0.61
N SER A 256 0.55 -15.71 0.44
CA SER A 256 1.34 -16.21 1.56
C SER A 256 1.50 -17.72 1.44
N LEU A 257 2.73 -18.19 1.38
CA LEU A 257 3.06 -19.61 1.46
C LEU A 257 3.42 -19.94 2.90
N LEU A 258 2.77 -20.91 3.47
CA LEU A 258 2.97 -21.34 4.85
C LEU A 258 3.34 -22.82 4.90
N GLY A 259 4.38 -23.16 5.67
CA GLY A 259 4.82 -24.55 5.82
C GLY A 259 5.87 -24.70 6.92
N ASN A 260 6.16 -25.96 7.27
CA ASN A 260 7.17 -26.29 8.29
C ASN A 260 8.50 -26.67 7.65
N ASN A 261 8.52 -27.00 6.36
CA ASN A 261 9.73 -27.38 5.64
C ASN A 261 10.23 -26.18 4.81
N ILE A 262 11.36 -25.60 5.23
CA ILE A 262 11.95 -24.41 4.62
C ILE A 262 12.40 -24.67 3.18
N ALA A 263 12.94 -25.85 2.89
CA ALA A 263 13.41 -26.20 1.55
C ALA A 263 12.24 -26.27 0.54
N GLU A 264 11.13 -26.87 0.94
CA GLU A 264 9.91 -26.94 0.15
C GLU A 264 9.28 -25.55 -0.05
N LEU A 265 9.26 -24.73 1.02
CA LEU A 265 8.77 -23.34 0.92
C LEU A 265 9.58 -22.51 -0.07
N LYS A 266 10.92 -22.59 -0.03
CA LYS A 266 11.79 -21.88 -0.95
C LYS A 266 11.59 -22.38 -2.40
N ALA A 267 11.45 -23.67 -2.62
CA ALA A 267 11.16 -24.23 -3.94
C ALA A 267 9.80 -23.76 -4.47
N ALA A 268 8.75 -23.85 -3.66
CA ALA A 268 7.41 -23.39 -4.02
C ALA A 268 7.35 -21.87 -4.27
N LYS A 269 8.09 -21.09 -3.49
CA LYS A 269 8.24 -19.63 -3.71
C LYS A 269 8.83 -19.35 -5.09
N GLU A 270 9.93 -20.01 -5.46
CA GLU A 270 10.57 -19.79 -6.76
C GLU A 270 9.66 -20.20 -7.92
N GLU A 271 8.97 -21.34 -7.81
CA GLU A 271 8.01 -21.79 -8.84
C GLU A 271 6.86 -20.80 -9.01
N LEU A 272 6.26 -20.35 -7.89
CA LEU A 272 5.19 -19.34 -7.90
C LEU A 272 5.68 -18.02 -8.49
N LYS A 273 6.86 -17.54 -8.08
CA LYS A 273 7.46 -16.30 -8.59
C LYS A 273 7.68 -16.36 -10.10
N GLN A 274 8.20 -17.47 -10.62
CA GLN A 274 8.37 -17.67 -12.06
C GLN A 274 7.03 -17.71 -12.81
N ALA A 275 6.01 -18.37 -12.25
CA ALA A 275 4.68 -18.37 -12.83
C ALA A 275 4.07 -16.95 -12.89
N MET A 276 4.27 -16.14 -11.82
CA MET A 276 3.83 -14.76 -11.77
C MET A 276 4.59 -13.86 -12.77
N LEU A 277 5.90 -14.01 -12.90
CA LEU A 277 6.73 -13.27 -13.85
C LEU A 277 6.37 -13.56 -15.32
N ASN A 278 5.91 -14.77 -15.61
CA ASN A 278 5.44 -15.16 -16.95
C ASN A 278 4.05 -14.60 -17.29
N ASN A 279 3.34 -14.02 -16.32
CA ASN A 279 2.04 -13.39 -16.56
C ASN A 279 2.22 -11.92 -16.94
N ALA A 280 1.94 -11.57 -18.19
CA ALA A 280 2.10 -10.21 -18.73
C ALA A 280 1.25 -9.13 -17.98
N SER A 281 0.20 -9.54 -17.25
CA SER A 281 -0.64 -8.64 -16.48
C SER A 281 -0.04 -8.26 -15.13
N LEU A 282 0.97 -8.99 -14.65
CA LEU A 282 1.64 -8.74 -13.37
C LEU A 282 2.95 -8.00 -13.61
N LYS A 283 3.22 -7.01 -12.79
CA LYS A 283 4.47 -6.23 -12.81
C LYS A 283 5.03 -6.14 -11.40
N ASP A 284 6.33 -5.88 -11.30
CA ASP A 284 7.01 -5.64 -10.01
C ASP A 284 6.81 -6.80 -9.02
N VAL A 285 6.95 -8.05 -9.51
CA VAL A 285 6.81 -9.25 -8.68
C VAL A 285 7.99 -9.32 -7.71
N THR A 286 7.67 -9.31 -6.42
CA THR A 286 8.64 -9.33 -5.33
C THR A 286 8.27 -10.40 -4.30
N ASP A 287 9.24 -10.82 -3.50
CA ASP A 287 9.04 -11.69 -2.34
C ASP A 287 9.65 -11.07 -1.07
N ASN A 288 9.33 -11.63 0.08
CA ASN A 288 9.83 -11.20 1.38
C ASN A 288 10.97 -12.09 1.93
N ASP A 289 11.60 -12.89 1.07
CA ASP A 289 12.76 -13.72 1.41
C ASP A 289 14.02 -13.22 0.65
N PRO A 290 14.53 -12.02 1.00
CA PRO A 290 15.68 -11.44 0.34
C PRO A 290 16.93 -12.27 0.58
N ALA A 291 17.81 -12.31 -0.41
CA ALA A 291 19.10 -12.96 -0.28
C ALA A 291 19.90 -12.34 0.87
N GLY A 292 20.31 -13.16 1.82
CA GLY A 292 21.04 -12.70 2.99
C GLY A 292 22.44 -12.17 2.68
N ILE A 293 23.02 -11.51 3.67
CA ILE A 293 24.41 -11.06 3.63
C ILE A 293 25.33 -12.29 3.56
N LYS A 294 26.41 -12.20 2.81
CA LYS A 294 27.44 -13.21 2.83
C LYS A 294 28.08 -13.25 4.23
N GLU A 295 28.00 -14.40 4.87
CA GLU A 295 28.57 -14.65 6.19
C GLU A 295 29.80 -15.53 6.04
N ILE A 296 30.85 -15.18 6.76
CA ILE A 296 32.05 -15.99 6.87
C ILE A 296 31.95 -16.80 8.14
N ARG A 297 31.80 -18.12 8.00
CA ARG A 297 31.78 -19.06 9.12
C ARG A 297 33.14 -19.67 9.32
N LEU A 298 33.76 -19.34 10.45
CA LEU A 298 35.08 -19.84 10.83
C LEU A 298 34.94 -21.13 11.63
N GLN A 299 35.78 -22.11 11.31
CA GLN A 299 35.98 -23.35 12.05
C GLN A 299 37.44 -23.49 12.41
N LEU A 300 37.72 -23.67 13.70
CA LEU A 300 39.09 -23.88 14.14
C LEU A 300 39.60 -25.28 13.81
N LYS A 301 40.87 -25.36 13.41
CA LYS A 301 41.60 -26.60 13.25
C LYS A 301 42.11 -27.04 14.62
N GLU A 302 42.44 -28.32 14.77
CA GLU A 302 43.00 -28.88 16.03
C GLU A 302 44.26 -28.14 16.48
N ASN A 303 45.11 -27.71 15.57
CA ASN A 303 46.32 -26.92 15.85
C ASN A 303 46.02 -25.66 16.63
N ALA A 304 44.91 -24.99 16.45
CA ALA A 304 44.53 -23.80 17.18
C ALA A 304 44.39 -24.04 18.67
N TYR A 305 43.79 -25.16 19.04
CA TYR A 305 43.60 -25.54 20.45
C TYR A 305 44.96 -25.88 21.13
N LEU A 306 45.88 -26.52 20.39
CA LEU A 306 47.22 -26.81 20.90
C LEU A 306 48.04 -25.52 21.18
N LEU A 307 47.72 -24.45 20.46
CA LEU A 307 48.33 -23.12 20.66
C LEU A 307 47.60 -22.27 21.70
N GLY A 308 46.62 -22.85 22.40
CA GLY A 308 45.86 -22.16 23.43
C GLY A 308 44.84 -21.14 22.87
N LEU A 309 44.47 -21.27 21.60
CA LEU A 309 43.48 -20.41 20.97
C LEU A 309 42.09 -21.07 21.03
N ASP A 310 41.09 -20.30 21.41
CA ASP A 310 39.68 -20.65 21.31
C ASP A 310 38.98 -19.84 20.20
N LEU A 311 37.81 -20.32 19.80
CA LEU A 311 37.06 -19.69 18.73
C LEU A 311 36.73 -18.22 19.04
N ARG A 312 36.37 -17.90 20.28
CA ARG A 312 36.02 -16.53 20.70
C ARG A 312 37.21 -15.59 20.54
N THR A 313 38.39 -16.02 20.97
CA THR A 313 39.62 -15.21 20.87
C THR A 313 39.98 -14.95 19.42
N VAL A 314 39.91 -15.95 18.55
CA VAL A 314 40.16 -15.81 17.11
C VAL A 314 39.13 -14.90 16.48
N MET A 315 37.83 -15.13 16.73
CA MET A 315 36.76 -14.28 16.18
C MET A 315 36.85 -12.83 16.62
N ASN A 316 37.20 -12.57 17.87
CA ASN A 316 37.39 -11.19 18.35
C ASN A 316 38.53 -10.48 17.64
N GLN A 317 39.64 -11.17 17.35
CA GLN A 317 40.78 -10.58 16.62
C GLN A 317 40.38 -10.34 15.13
N VAL A 318 39.70 -11.30 14.47
CA VAL A 318 39.23 -11.13 13.11
C VAL A 318 38.26 -9.95 13.05
N ARG A 319 37.30 -9.88 13.96
CA ARG A 319 36.35 -8.76 14.02
C ARG A 319 37.05 -7.43 14.29
N ALA A 320 38.04 -7.39 15.18
CA ALA A 320 38.80 -6.19 15.48
C ALA A 320 39.56 -5.66 14.26
N GLY A 321 40.14 -6.56 13.45
CA GLY A 321 40.84 -6.19 12.21
C GLY A 321 39.90 -5.62 11.15
N PHE A 322 38.85 -6.33 10.84
CA PHE A 322 37.95 -5.97 9.72
C PHE A 322 36.91 -4.92 10.08
N PHE A 323 36.16 -5.13 11.15
CA PHE A 323 35.10 -4.21 11.60
C PHE A 323 35.66 -3.10 12.46
N GLY A 324 36.61 -3.42 13.35
CA GLY A 324 37.20 -2.53 14.30
C GLY A 324 36.77 -2.81 15.73
N THR A 325 37.56 -2.28 16.64
CA THR A 325 37.29 -2.27 18.07
C THR A 325 37.24 -0.82 18.56
N GLN A 326 36.19 -0.51 19.32
CA GLN A 326 36.08 0.80 19.96
C GLN A 326 37.09 0.88 21.11
N ALA A 327 38.16 1.61 20.88
CA ALA A 327 39.24 1.77 21.87
C ALA A 327 38.87 2.79 22.95
N GLN A 328 38.12 3.84 22.60
CA GLN A 328 37.75 4.90 23.52
C GLN A 328 36.42 5.54 23.13
N ARG A 329 35.71 6.02 24.14
CA ARG A 329 34.48 6.82 23.97
C ARG A 329 34.50 7.93 25.01
N PHE A 330 34.36 9.17 24.57
CA PHE A 330 34.32 10.32 25.44
C PHE A 330 33.45 11.44 24.92
N GLN A 331 32.99 12.27 25.84
CA GLN A 331 32.16 13.44 25.51
C GLN A 331 33.09 14.66 25.32
N ARG A 332 32.82 15.40 24.24
CA ARG A 332 33.50 16.68 23.96
C ARG A 332 32.46 17.76 23.66
N GLY A 333 32.14 18.54 24.66
CA GLY A 333 30.99 19.47 24.54
C GLY A 333 29.68 18.73 24.42
N GLN A 334 28.94 18.95 23.33
CA GLN A 334 27.69 18.25 23.02
C GLN A 334 27.91 16.98 22.17
N ASP A 335 29.12 16.77 21.66
CA ASP A 335 29.42 15.66 20.76
C ASP A 335 30.00 14.46 21.53
N GLU A 336 29.49 13.26 21.17
CA GLU A 336 30.02 11.99 21.58
C GLU A 336 31.08 11.52 20.59
N ILE A 337 32.35 11.42 21.02
CA ILE A 337 33.47 10.99 20.18
C ILE A 337 33.78 9.52 20.47
N ARG A 338 33.78 8.70 19.41
CA ARG A 338 34.15 7.28 19.47
C ARG A 338 35.41 7.04 18.67
N VAL A 339 36.44 6.52 19.31
CA VAL A 339 37.71 6.16 18.68
C VAL A 339 37.69 4.69 18.32
N TRP A 340 37.79 4.41 17.03
CA TRP A 340 37.82 3.06 16.50
C TRP A 340 39.21 2.71 15.98
N VAL A 341 39.68 1.50 16.29
CA VAL A 341 40.92 0.93 15.77
C VAL A 341 40.57 -0.26 14.89
N ARG A 342 41.05 -0.26 13.67
CA ARG A 342 40.84 -1.31 12.66
C ARG A 342 41.94 -1.27 11.63
N TYR A 343 42.06 -2.30 10.81
CA TYR A 343 42.96 -2.28 9.67
C TYR A 343 42.59 -1.14 8.71
N ASP A 344 43.58 -0.67 7.96
CA ASP A 344 43.33 0.30 6.91
C ASP A 344 42.42 -0.31 5.83
N ARG A 345 41.98 0.51 4.91
CA ARG A 345 40.98 0.07 3.95
C ARG A 345 41.53 -0.96 2.95
N GLU A 346 42.80 -0.85 2.61
CA GLU A 346 43.45 -1.74 1.65
C GLU A 346 43.54 -3.17 2.20
N ASN A 347 43.81 -3.32 3.50
CA ASN A 347 43.97 -4.61 4.18
C ASN A 347 42.69 -5.20 4.79
N ARG A 348 41.51 -4.73 4.37
CA ARG A 348 40.19 -5.24 4.76
C ARG A 348 39.10 -5.10 3.68
N SER A 349 39.53 -4.95 2.44
CA SER A 349 38.59 -4.75 1.30
C SER A 349 38.26 -6.03 0.55
N SER A 350 39.03 -7.09 0.72
CA SER A 350 38.86 -8.38 0.07
C SER A 350 38.77 -9.53 1.07
N ILE A 351 38.18 -10.63 0.64
CA ILE A 351 38.17 -11.89 1.41
C ILE A 351 39.62 -12.46 1.51
N THR A 352 40.47 -12.23 0.51
CA THR A 352 41.86 -12.62 0.52
C THR A 352 42.65 -11.97 1.66
N ASP A 353 42.26 -10.79 2.11
CA ASP A 353 42.89 -10.11 3.27
C ASP A 353 42.68 -10.91 4.56
N LEU A 354 41.66 -11.77 4.60
CA LEU A 354 41.43 -12.70 5.72
C LEU A 354 42.48 -13.81 5.75
N ASP A 355 42.91 -14.29 4.58
CA ASP A 355 43.91 -15.34 4.47
C ASP A 355 45.31 -14.85 4.93
N GLU A 356 45.58 -13.57 4.70
CA GLU A 356 46.83 -12.92 5.11
C GLU A 356 46.85 -12.47 6.58
N MET A 357 45.68 -12.48 7.23
CA MET A 357 45.53 -12.06 8.60
C MET A 357 46.34 -12.95 9.56
N ARG A 358 47.03 -12.34 10.50
CA ARG A 358 47.77 -13.04 11.56
C ARG A 358 47.08 -12.88 12.90
N ILE A 359 46.86 -14.00 13.55
CA ILE A 359 46.23 -14.09 14.87
C ILE A 359 47.33 -14.15 15.93
N LEU A 360 47.22 -13.34 16.97
CA LEU A 360 48.12 -13.33 18.10
C LEU A 360 47.76 -14.46 19.07
N ALA A 361 48.65 -15.41 19.24
CA ALA A 361 48.53 -16.48 20.21
C ALA A 361 48.92 -16.04 21.63
N PRO A 362 48.48 -16.74 22.70
CA PRO A 362 48.83 -16.40 24.08
C PRO A 362 50.32 -16.35 24.40
N ASN A 363 51.12 -17.11 23.64
CA ASN A 363 52.59 -17.12 23.77
C ASN A 363 53.28 -15.94 23.08
N GLY A 364 52.51 -15.06 22.39
CA GLY A 364 53.03 -13.90 21.66
C GLY A 364 53.33 -14.14 20.18
N ASP A 365 53.21 -15.36 19.69
CA ASP A 365 53.42 -15.68 18.28
C ASP A 365 52.27 -15.15 17.40
N ARG A 366 52.62 -14.71 16.18
CA ARG A 366 51.67 -14.27 15.16
C ARG A 366 51.50 -15.33 14.09
N ILE A 367 50.41 -16.05 14.13
CA ILE A 367 50.14 -17.21 13.31
C ILE A 367 49.16 -16.84 12.19
N PRO A 368 49.42 -17.20 10.92
CA PRO A 368 48.42 -16.99 9.83
C PRO A 368 47.09 -17.66 10.16
N LEU A 369 45.98 -16.98 9.88
CA LEU A 369 44.65 -17.50 10.16
C LEU A 369 44.41 -18.83 9.43
N THR A 370 44.92 -18.98 8.21
CA THR A 370 44.83 -20.21 7.40
C THR A 370 45.44 -21.44 8.03
N GLU A 371 46.43 -21.27 8.95
CA GLU A 371 47.03 -22.40 9.68
C GLU A 371 46.16 -22.92 10.81
N ILE A 372 45.33 -22.06 11.39
CA ILE A 372 44.55 -22.35 12.61
C ILE A 372 43.06 -22.45 12.38
N ALA A 373 42.56 -21.99 11.23
CA ALA A 373 41.15 -22.01 10.90
C ALA A 373 40.88 -22.30 9.42
N THR A 374 39.71 -22.85 9.16
CA THR A 374 39.08 -22.86 7.84
C THR A 374 37.83 -21.99 7.88
N TYR A 375 37.39 -21.50 6.73
CA TYR A 375 36.14 -20.76 6.67
C TYR A 375 35.32 -21.17 5.45
N THR A 376 34.00 -21.06 5.58
CA THR A 376 33.03 -21.19 4.49
C THR A 376 32.28 -19.88 4.34
N ILE A 377 31.90 -19.57 3.08
CA ILE A 377 31.10 -18.38 2.78
C ILE A 377 29.69 -18.86 2.46
N GLU A 378 28.77 -18.49 3.30
CA GLU A 378 27.36 -18.84 3.13
C GLU A 378 26.52 -17.57 3.13
N ARG A 379 25.27 -17.65 2.67
CA ARG A 379 24.30 -16.57 2.83
C ARG A 379 23.43 -16.88 4.04
N GLY A 380 23.42 -15.97 4.99
CA GLY A 380 22.54 -16.06 6.16
C GLY A 380 21.10 -15.69 5.80
N ASP A 381 20.15 -15.98 6.68
CA ASP A 381 18.78 -15.47 6.56
C ASP A 381 18.76 -14.03 7.11
N VAL A 382 18.13 -13.09 6.40
CA VAL A 382 18.02 -11.68 6.83
C VAL A 382 16.97 -11.52 7.89
N ALA A 383 15.81 -12.15 7.68
CA ALA A 383 14.68 -12.15 8.59
C ALA A 383 13.92 -13.47 8.47
N ILE A 384 13.38 -13.90 9.57
CA ILE A 384 12.50 -15.07 9.62
C ILE A 384 11.13 -14.57 10.08
N THR A 385 10.16 -14.59 9.17
CA THR A 385 8.80 -14.16 9.47
C THR A 385 7.94 -15.35 9.84
N HIS A 386 7.18 -15.22 10.92
CA HIS A 386 6.20 -16.22 11.34
C HIS A 386 4.80 -15.61 11.26
N LEU A 387 3.87 -16.33 10.66
CA LEU A 387 2.45 -16.03 10.67
C LEU A 387 1.73 -17.18 11.37
N ASP A 388 0.99 -16.88 12.44
CA ASP A 388 0.28 -17.89 13.26
C ASP A 388 1.19 -19.03 13.73
N GLY A 389 2.43 -18.73 14.10
CA GLY A 389 3.43 -19.68 14.57
C GLY A 389 4.03 -20.58 13.48
N ARG A 390 3.73 -20.34 12.22
CA ARG A 390 4.31 -21.02 11.05
C ARG A 390 5.21 -20.07 10.26
N ARG A 391 6.28 -20.63 9.68
CA ARG A 391 7.18 -19.88 8.79
C ARG A 391 6.60 -19.71 7.40
#